data_589844b2080327842d02dfa0a988c901
#
_entry.id   589844b2080327842d02dfa0a988c901
#
_cell.length_a   1.000
_cell.length_b   1.000
_cell.length_c   1.000
_cell.angle_alpha   90.00
_cell.angle_beta   90.00
_cell.angle_gamma   90.00
#
_symmetry.space_group_name_H-M   'P 1'
#
loop_
_entity.id
_entity.type
_entity.pdbx_description
1 polymer ?
#
loop_
_entity_poly.entity_id
_entity_poly.type
_entity_poly.pdbx_seq_one_letter_code
_entity_poly.pdbx_strand_id
1 'polypeptide(L)'
;MQLRIKSLLCLLMAASSWAIAASPKAPKARIALQDGWYYLDGHKFLVNALGYESGARPGEAPYDRKPRNLAQIARDLATIKAAGFNGIRTWSELSEAELKVVQASGLKVVFGIWLKPDEDFADPKVVAKDLALIRRVLAYSRKYDCVITYLIMNEPMPEHLRKVGAQATRNLWTQAVDLIHRLHPGVPVTISGNTAITEWLDMNLFDVYGRNAYDYHDGANFTAGCVQAQRAITDSLGQGKPVLLTEFGRSVSRRGGNLYGGNTLQEQADAMVRYYRDLLDAGATGLCPFYYADGWWKAGEPAVHNDEPEEWFGLIGFSDLTDTHGYPRPAWYALRQYNQALVTSPKNQQFYQNEVPVEAFCQPSVKRLRVVHGDRVLKELVPDAQGHATARLSFKNEALQDRELVVEAYDGGGRLLKVETLMVLTGPEPIRWPTLELSTPTSDLTGVRKIPVTFTLKNAGTFSLGGELRVAYSFHKGWDRAETRVQPLDPARREQTLADTYLLPEGCPMLAIYAGADIRFGKFVRTLHAQRYLFAGSWADPIRIKD
;
A
#
# COMPACT_ATOMS: atom_id res chain seq x y z
N MET A 1 16.20 41.76 85.53
CA MET A 1 16.11 40.28 85.56
C MET A 1 15.29 39.84 84.35
N GLN A 2 15.91 39.80 83.25
CA GLN A 2 16.25 38.69 82.37
C GLN A 2 15.28 37.48 82.47
N LEU A 3 14.60 37.20 81.48
CA LEU A 3 14.48 35.98 80.69
C LEU A 3 13.15 35.85 79.95
N ARG A 4 13.33 35.52 78.66
CA ARG A 4 12.42 34.78 77.77
C ARG A 4 11.37 35.56 76.96
N ILE A 5 11.87 36.26 75.99
CA ILE A 5 11.20 36.45 74.68
C ILE A 5 12.11 35.76 73.65
N LYS A 6 11.96 34.47 73.52
CA LYS A 6 12.55 33.64 72.44
C LYS A 6 11.68 32.39 72.26
N SER A 7 10.49 32.52 71.75
CA SER A 7 9.69 31.36 71.31
C SER A 7 8.41 31.77 70.55
N LEU A 8 8.46 32.80 69.73
CA LEU A 8 7.28 33.16 68.91
C LEU A 8 7.63 33.62 67.50
N LEU A 9 8.76 33.18 66.98
CA LEU A 9 9.15 33.55 65.60
C LEU A 9 9.54 32.35 64.71
N CYS A 10 9.11 31.13 65.03
CA CYS A 10 9.38 29.93 64.23
C CYS A 10 8.14 29.21 63.74
N LEU A 11 6.99 29.83 63.73
CA LEU A 11 5.71 29.17 63.31
C LEU A 11 5.00 29.87 62.17
N LEU A 12 5.65 30.70 61.37
CA LEU A 12 5.02 31.42 60.26
C LEU A 12 5.77 31.31 58.91
N MET A 13 6.58 30.27 58.69
CA MET A 13 7.15 29.98 57.37
C MET A 13 6.98 28.51 56.96
N ALA A 14 5.82 27.96 57.22
CA ALA A 14 5.33 26.71 56.61
C ALA A 14 4.07 26.98 55.78
N ALA A 15 4.12 28.04 54.95
CA ALA A 15 3.08 28.31 53.98
C ALA A 15 3.57 27.92 52.60
N SER A 16 3.11 26.73 52.18
CA SER A 16 2.62 26.45 50.82
C SER A 16 3.55 26.75 49.67
N SER A 17 4.55 25.87 49.47
CA SER A 17 5.00 25.50 48.13
C SER A 17 4.04 24.42 47.58
N TRP A 18 2.87 24.81 47.19
CA TRP A 18 2.09 23.99 46.27
C TRP A 18 2.76 24.13 44.92
N ALA A 19 3.73 23.27 44.66
CA ALA A 19 4.20 23.01 43.31
C ALA A 19 2.98 22.55 42.52
N ILE A 20 2.50 23.41 41.63
CA ILE A 20 1.61 22.99 40.53
C ILE A 20 2.40 21.91 39.78
N ALA A 21 2.14 20.67 40.11
CA ALA A 21 2.62 19.55 39.33
C ALA A 21 2.07 19.77 37.92
N ALA A 22 2.94 20.11 36.99
CA ALA A 22 2.59 20.15 35.58
C ALA A 22 1.95 18.80 35.26
N SER A 23 0.69 18.83 34.80
CA SER A 23 0.00 17.64 34.31
C SER A 23 0.97 16.88 33.40
N PRO A 24 1.20 15.57 33.60
CA PRO A 24 2.06 14.82 32.73
C PRO A 24 1.53 15.01 31.30
N LYS A 25 2.36 15.56 30.42
CA LYS A 25 2.05 15.59 28.97
C LYS A 25 1.66 14.18 28.60
N ALA A 26 0.44 14.02 28.05
CA ALA A 26 0.02 12.73 27.49
C ALA A 26 1.18 12.16 26.65
N PRO A 27 1.55 10.90 26.84
CA PRO A 27 2.65 10.31 26.09
C PRO A 27 2.35 10.53 24.59
N LYS A 28 3.33 11.08 23.88
CA LYS A 28 3.23 11.23 22.42
C LYS A 28 2.91 9.86 21.83
N ALA A 29 1.96 9.81 20.89
CA ALA A 29 1.63 8.61 20.14
C ALA A 29 2.95 7.97 19.64
N ARG A 30 3.22 6.75 20.10
CA ARG A 30 4.45 6.05 19.76
C ARG A 30 4.17 5.20 18.52
N ILE A 31 4.80 5.54 17.41
CA ILE A 31 4.80 4.70 16.22
C ILE A 31 5.94 3.70 16.38
N ALA A 32 5.64 2.42 16.13
CA ALA A 32 6.64 1.38 16.04
C ALA A 32 6.37 0.51 14.81
N LEU A 33 7.43 -0.05 14.24
CA LEU A 33 7.35 -1.05 13.18
C LEU A 33 7.86 -2.37 13.76
N GLN A 34 7.04 -3.41 13.69
CA GLN A 34 7.38 -4.73 14.20
C GLN A 34 6.74 -5.80 13.32
N ASP A 35 7.49 -6.83 12.94
CA ASP A 35 7.03 -7.98 12.17
C ASP A 35 6.25 -7.59 10.90
N GLY A 36 6.70 -6.50 10.26
CA GLY A 36 6.10 -5.96 9.06
C GLY A 36 4.78 -5.22 9.25
N TRP A 37 4.48 -4.78 10.45
CA TRP A 37 3.27 -4.02 10.78
C TRP A 37 3.59 -2.69 11.44
N TYR A 38 2.67 -1.75 11.28
CA TYR A 38 2.62 -0.56 12.12
C TYR A 38 2.01 -0.89 13.46
N TYR A 39 2.51 -0.25 14.50
CA TYR A 39 1.91 -0.19 15.84
C TYR A 39 1.77 1.27 16.24
N LEU A 40 0.56 1.67 16.62
CA LEU A 40 0.28 2.99 17.16
C LEU A 40 -0.11 2.84 18.63
N ASP A 41 0.61 3.50 19.54
CA ASP A 41 0.41 3.38 20.99
C ASP A 41 0.41 1.92 21.50
N GLY A 42 1.24 1.07 20.88
CA GLY A 42 1.34 -0.36 21.20
C GLY A 42 0.27 -1.25 20.57
N HIS A 43 -0.69 -0.70 19.83
CA HIS A 43 -1.72 -1.46 19.13
C HIS A 43 -1.37 -1.66 17.67
N LYS A 44 -1.53 -2.88 17.18
CA LYS A 44 -1.33 -3.23 15.78
C LYS A 44 -2.27 -2.42 14.90
N PHE A 45 -1.74 -1.84 13.82
CA PHE A 45 -2.45 -0.90 12.98
C PHE A 45 -2.30 -1.26 11.50
N LEU A 46 -3.42 -1.45 10.81
CA LEU A 46 -3.47 -1.56 9.36
C LEU A 46 -3.67 -0.15 8.79
N VAL A 47 -2.73 0.32 7.99
CA VAL A 47 -2.89 1.61 7.28
C VAL A 47 -3.93 1.43 6.18
N ASN A 48 -5.06 2.13 6.29
CA ASN A 48 -6.11 2.19 5.27
C ASN A 48 -6.35 3.67 4.93
N ALA A 49 -5.47 4.24 4.11
CA ALA A 49 -5.38 5.67 3.86
C ALA A 49 -5.79 5.98 2.42
N LEU A 50 -6.77 6.88 2.24
CA LEU A 50 -7.18 7.28 0.90
C LEU A 50 -6.27 8.36 0.34
N GLY A 51 -5.84 8.21 -0.92
CA GLY A 51 -5.13 9.26 -1.64
C GLY A 51 -5.96 10.55 -1.67
N TYR A 52 -5.39 11.66 -1.19
CA TYR A 52 -6.09 12.93 -1.04
C TYR A 52 -5.20 14.11 -1.39
N GLU A 53 -5.69 14.97 -2.26
CA GLU A 53 -5.05 16.24 -2.61
C GLU A 53 -5.98 17.39 -2.22
N SER A 54 -5.51 18.24 -1.30
CA SER A 54 -6.24 19.45 -0.96
C SER A 54 -6.20 20.43 -2.14
N GLY A 55 -7.32 21.09 -2.41
CA GLY A 55 -7.45 22.04 -3.54
C GLY A 55 -7.52 21.37 -4.91
N ALA A 56 -7.86 20.10 -4.99
CA ALA A 56 -8.15 19.39 -6.25
C ALA A 56 -9.65 19.43 -6.57
N ARG A 57 -10.21 20.64 -6.69
CA ARG A 57 -11.58 20.86 -7.15
C ARG A 57 -11.59 21.30 -8.62
N PRO A 58 -12.73 21.16 -9.33
CA PRO A 58 -12.87 21.74 -10.66
C PRO A 58 -12.45 23.22 -10.66
N GLY A 59 -11.57 23.59 -11.60
CA GLY A 59 -10.97 24.93 -11.66
C GLY A 59 -9.81 25.21 -10.71
N GLU A 60 -9.35 24.22 -9.93
CA GLU A 60 -8.23 24.34 -8.98
C GLU A 60 -7.16 23.30 -9.27
N ALA A 61 -5.92 23.61 -8.89
CA ALA A 61 -4.81 22.65 -8.91
C ALA A 61 -4.09 22.60 -7.56
N PRO A 62 -3.58 21.42 -7.12
CA PRO A 62 -2.86 21.30 -5.86
C PRO A 62 -1.60 22.16 -5.77
N TYR A 63 -0.97 22.47 -6.90
CA TYR A 63 0.22 23.33 -6.97
C TYR A 63 -0.09 24.84 -6.94
N ASP A 64 -1.36 25.24 -6.97
CA ASP A 64 -1.77 26.62 -6.82
C ASP A 64 -1.43 27.14 -5.42
N ARG A 65 -0.76 28.30 -5.35
CA ARG A 65 -0.35 28.90 -4.06
C ARG A 65 -1.48 29.64 -3.32
N LYS A 66 -2.74 29.40 -3.70
CA LYS A 66 -3.89 30.00 -3.06
C LYS A 66 -4.15 29.35 -1.69
N PRO A 67 -4.63 30.11 -0.69
CA PRO A 67 -5.09 29.52 0.56
C PRO A 67 -6.20 28.49 0.31
N ARG A 68 -6.10 27.34 0.95
CA ARG A 68 -7.08 26.26 0.81
C ARG A 68 -8.33 26.52 1.66
N ASN A 69 -9.46 26.03 1.20
CA ASN A 69 -10.71 26.08 1.96
C ASN A 69 -10.69 25.00 3.06
N LEU A 70 -10.30 25.39 4.26
CA LEU A 70 -10.19 24.48 5.42
C LEU A 70 -11.53 23.84 5.80
N ALA A 71 -12.66 24.53 5.59
CA ALA A 71 -13.98 23.97 5.85
C ALA A 71 -14.32 22.85 4.85
N GLN A 72 -13.92 23.02 3.58
CA GLN A 72 -14.04 21.94 2.57
C GLN A 72 -13.18 20.75 2.94
N ILE A 73 -11.93 20.96 3.31
CA ILE A 73 -11.02 19.90 3.75
C ILE A 73 -11.63 19.14 4.94
N ALA A 74 -12.18 19.85 5.92
CA ALA A 74 -12.82 19.22 7.07
C ALA A 74 -14.02 18.33 6.67
N ARG A 75 -14.83 18.74 5.70
CA ARG A 75 -15.95 17.94 5.16
C ARG A 75 -15.45 16.70 4.43
N ASP A 76 -14.43 16.85 3.59
CA ASP A 76 -13.81 15.73 2.87
C ASP A 76 -13.29 14.68 3.84
N LEU A 77 -12.52 15.10 4.85
CA LEU A 77 -11.96 14.21 5.86
C LEU A 77 -13.05 13.51 6.69
N ALA A 78 -14.13 14.21 7.02
CA ALA A 78 -15.28 13.59 7.69
C ALA A 78 -15.94 12.53 6.80
N THR A 79 -16.08 12.80 5.50
CA THR A 79 -16.62 11.86 4.51
C THR A 79 -15.70 10.65 4.35
N ILE A 80 -14.39 10.85 4.21
CA ILE A 80 -13.37 9.80 4.12
C ILE A 80 -13.42 8.89 5.36
N LYS A 81 -13.47 9.48 6.55
CA LYS A 81 -13.59 8.75 7.82
C LYS A 81 -14.87 7.93 7.91
N ALA A 82 -16.00 8.50 7.48
CA ALA A 82 -17.31 7.82 7.47
C ALA A 82 -17.37 6.66 6.47
N ALA A 83 -16.48 6.65 5.46
CA ALA A 83 -16.32 5.52 4.54
C ALA A 83 -15.35 4.43 5.07
N GLY A 84 -14.87 4.56 6.31
CA GLY A 84 -14.07 3.54 6.97
C GLY A 84 -12.57 3.61 6.69
N PHE A 85 -12.09 4.69 6.09
CA PHE A 85 -10.66 4.96 6.03
C PHE A 85 -10.16 5.48 7.38
N ASN A 86 -8.93 5.11 7.75
CA ASN A 86 -8.31 5.57 9.00
C ASN A 86 -7.19 6.60 8.75
N GLY A 87 -6.95 6.95 7.49
CA GLY A 87 -5.95 7.94 7.13
C GLY A 87 -6.15 8.51 5.74
N ILE A 88 -5.27 9.43 5.39
CA ILE A 88 -5.07 9.95 4.03
C ILE A 88 -3.61 9.78 3.61
N ARG A 89 -3.36 9.74 2.31
CA ARG A 89 -2.02 9.82 1.72
C ARG A 89 -1.95 11.07 0.85
N THR A 90 -0.93 11.89 1.03
CA THR A 90 -0.69 13.08 0.21
C THR A 90 0.57 12.94 -0.63
N TRP A 91 0.66 13.65 -1.75
CA TRP A 91 1.84 13.68 -2.64
C TRP A 91 2.79 14.80 -2.25
N SER A 92 2.22 15.94 -1.90
CA SER A 92 2.96 17.11 -1.42
C SER A 92 2.60 17.42 0.02
N GLU A 93 3.37 18.34 0.60
CA GLU A 93 3.18 18.79 1.97
C GLU A 93 1.87 19.58 2.14
N LEU A 94 1.11 19.22 3.15
CA LEU A 94 0.03 20.03 3.67
C LEU A 94 0.61 21.22 4.46
N SER A 95 -0.02 22.37 4.38
CA SER A 95 0.28 23.50 5.28
C SER A 95 0.00 23.15 6.74
N GLU A 96 0.56 23.90 7.68
CA GLU A 96 0.27 23.69 9.11
C GLU A 96 -1.21 23.86 9.44
N ALA A 97 -1.94 24.73 8.72
CA ALA A 97 -3.37 24.92 8.89
C ALA A 97 -4.17 23.68 8.43
N GLU A 98 -3.84 23.12 7.29
CA GLU A 98 -4.46 21.89 6.79
C GLU A 98 -4.15 20.71 7.71
N LEU A 99 -2.89 20.57 8.16
CA LEU A 99 -2.49 19.49 9.05
C LEU A 99 -3.21 19.56 10.42
N LYS A 100 -3.56 20.76 10.92
CA LYS A 100 -4.44 20.93 12.08
C LYS A 100 -5.83 20.34 11.83
N VAL A 101 -6.38 20.52 10.63
CA VAL A 101 -7.68 19.94 10.26
C VAL A 101 -7.59 18.42 10.20
N VAL A 102 -6.52 17.85 9.64
CA VAL A 102 -6.27 16.40 9.66
C VAL A 102 -6.18 15.89 11.10
N GLN A 103 -5.40 16.53 11.95
CA GLN A 103 -5.28 16.16 13.38
C GLN A 103 -6.65 16.20 14.09
N ALA A 104 -7.46 17.22 13.85
CA ALA A 104 -8.78 17.37 14.45
C ALA A 104 -9.78 16.30 13.95
N SER A 105 -9.65 15.81 12.71
CA SER A 105 -10.49 14.74 12.16
C SER A 105 -10.25 13.39 12.85
N GLY A 106 -9.07 13.21 13.45
CA GLY A 106 -8.59 11.95 14.01
C GLY A 106 -8.08 10.96 12.97
N LEU A 107 -8.01 11.32 11.68
CA LEU A 107 -7.35 10.54 10.64
C LEU A 107 -5.83 10.63 10.78
N LYS A 108 -5.15 9.58 10.36
CA LYS A 108 -3.69 9.56 10.21
C LYS A 108 -3.29 10.07 8.82
N VAL A 109 -2.01 10.39 8.63
CA VAL A 109 -1.51 10.81 7.34
C VAL A 109 -0.17 10.14 6.99
N VAL A 110 -0.14 9.51 5.81
CA VAL A 110 1.07 9.22 5.06
C VAL A 110 1.43 10.51 4.34
N PHE A 111 2.36 11.25 4.91
CA PHE A 111 2.59 12.66 4.63
C PHE A 111 3.62 12.85 3.53
N GLY A 112 3.18 13.32 2.37
CA GLY A 112 4.06 13.63 1.24
C GLY A 112 4.93 14.85 1.52
N ILE A 113 6.21 14.74 1.18
CA ILE A 113 7.15 15.86 1.02
C ILE A 113 7.64 15.79 -0.41
N TRP A 114 7.24 16.75 -1.24
CA TRP A 114 7.51 16.70 -2.68
C TRP A 114 8.96 17.06 -3.00
N LEU A 115 9.87 16.07 -2.88
CA LEU A 115 11.17 16.16 -3.53
C LEU A 115 10.96 15.81 -5.01
N LYS A 116 11.26 16.76 -5.89
CA LYS A 116 10.95 16.64 -7.31
C LYS A 116 11.77 15.50 -7.93
N PRO A 117 11.13 14.44 -8.48
CA PRO A 117 11.84 13.20 -8.84
C PRO A 117 12.71 13.31 -10.09
N ASP A 118 12.61 14.41 -10.87
CA ASP A 118 13.30 14.63 -12.13
C ASP A 118 14.40 15.74 -12.06
N GLU A 119 14.84 16.12 -10.83
CA GLU A 119 15.92 17.07 -10.64
C GLU A 119 17.30 16.39 -10.61
N ASP A 120 18.35 17.16 -10.85
CA ASP A 120 19.73 16.66 -10.81
C ASP A 120 20.23 16.53 -9.36
N PHE A 121 20.12 15.32 -8.79
CA PHE A 121 20.57 15.03 -7.42
C PHE A 121 22.11 15.08 -7.26
N ALA A 122 22.87 15.20 -8.35
CA ALA A 122 24.31 15.46 -8.30
C ALA A 122 24.62 16.94 -8.07
N ASP A 123 23.68 17.86 -8.34
CA ASP A 123 23.86 19.28 -8.05
C ASP A 123 23.69 19.56 -6.55
N PRO A 124 24.74 20.05 -5.84
CA PRO A 124 24.65 20.40 -4.43
C PRO A 124 23.56 21.44 -4.10
N LYS A 125 23.18 22.29 -5.05
CA LYS A 125 22.11 23.27 -4.87
C LYS A 125 20.73 22.59 -4.80
N VAL A 126 20.51 21.57 -5.61
CA VAL A 126 19.29 20.75 -5.57
C VAL A 126 19.21 20.03 -4.24
N VAL A 127 20.29 19.34 -3.83
CA VAL A 127 20.35 18.66 -2.53
C VAL A 127 20.09 19.64 -1.38
N ALA A 128 20.74 20.80 -1.37
CA ALA A 128 20.55 21.80 -0.32
C ALA A 128 19.10 22.34 -0.28
N LYS A 129 18.48 22.58 -1.44
CA LYS A 129 17.07 22.99 -1.59
C LYS A 129 16.13 21.94 -0.99
N ASP A 130 16.32 20.67 -1.33
CA ASP A 130 15.48 19.56 -0.89
C ASP A 130 15.60 19.32 0.64
N LEU A 131 16.81 19.35 1.16
CA LEU A 131 17.03 19.27 2.61
C LEU A 131 16.46 20.48 3.37
N ALA A 132 16.48 21.69 2.75
CA ALA A 132 15.83 22.87 3.32
C ALA A 132 14.31 22.75 3.32
N LEU A 133 13.70 22.16 2.28
CA LEU A 133 12.27 21.82 2.24
C LEU A 133 11.90 20.88 3.38
N ILE A 134 12.65 19.79 3.55
CA ILE A 134 12.42 18.83 4.67
C ILE A 134 12.47 19.55 6.01
N ARG A 135 13.52 20.37 6.28
CA ARG A 135 13.62 21.14 7.54
C ARG A 135 12.41 22.05 7.77
N ARG A 136 11.99 22.77 6.74
CA ARG A 136 10.82 23.67 6.81
C ARG A 136 9.56 22.91 7.14
N VAL A 137 9.31 21.78 6.49
CA VAL A 137 8.12 20.94 6.71
C VAL A 137 8.14 20.34 8.10
N LEU A 138 9.26 19.77 8.54
CA LEU A 138 9.36 19.16 9.85
C LEU A 138 9.31 20.17 11.00
N ALA A 139 9.62 21.43 10.76
CA ALA A 139 9.51 22.48 11.78
C ALA A 139 8.08 22.58 12.37
N TYR A 140 7.06 22.30 11.55
CA TYR A 140 5.68 22.27 12.03
C TYR A 140 5.08 20.87 12.11
N SER A 141 5.31 19.99 11.11
CA SER A 141 4.61 18.70 11.01
C SER A 141 4.92 17.76 12.18
N ARG A 142 6.14 17.79 12.73
CA ARG A 142 6.53 17.00 13.90
C ARG A 142 5.74 17.28 15.19
N LYS A 143 4.91 18.29 15.22
CA LYS A 143 4.05 18.64 16.35
C LYS A 143 2.74 17.85 16.34
N TYR A 144 2.43 17.16 15.23
CA TYR A 144 1.14 16.52 14.98
C TYR A 144 1.27 15.01 14.98
N ASP A 145 0.55 14.36 15.87
CA ASP A 145 0.55 12.90 16.03
C ASP A 145 -0.23 12.16 14.92
N CYS A 146 -0.89 12.91 14.03
CA CYS A 146 -1.52 12.32 12.85
C CYS A 146 -0.51 11.88 11.79
N VAL A 147 0.71 12.43 11.75
CA VAL A 147 1.76 12.04 10.81
C VAL A 147 2.35 10.70 11.22
N ILE A 148 2.11 9.65 10.44
CA ILE A 148 2.57 8.28 10.74
C ILE A 148 3.68 7.78 9.83
N THR A 149 3.92 8.45 8.71
CA THR A 149 4.99 8.12 7.73
C THR A 149 5.27 9.36 6.91
N TYR A 150 6.54 9.64 6.63
CA TYR A 150 6.94 10.61 5.61
C TYR A 150 7.21 9.88 4.30
N LEU A 151 6.59 10.35 3.21
CA LEU A 151 6.82 9.90 1.85
C LEU A 151 7.55 11.02 1.09
N ILE A 152 8.85 10.83 0.83
CA ILE A 152 9.72 11.93 0.39
C ILE A 152 9.87 12.08 -1.12
N MET A 153 9.37 11.13 -1.91
CA MET A 153 9.45 11.19 -3.37
C MET A 153 8.42 10.24 -3.97
N ASN A 154 7.77 10.67 -5.06
CA ASN A 154 6.82 9.84 -5.79
C ASN A 154 7.41 9.48 -7.16
N GLU A 155 7.46 8.19 -7.46
CA GLU A 155 7.80 7.61 -8.76
C GLU A 155 9.04 8.21 -9.44
N PRO A 156 10.21 8.21 -8.77
CA PRO A 156 11.43 8.57 -9.46
C PRO A 156 11.66 7.62 -10.64
N MET A 157 11.75 8.18 -11.85
CA MET A 157 11.80 7.39 -13.07
C MET A 157 13.19 6.77 -13.27
N PRO A 158 13.28 5.48 -13.67
CA PRO A 158 14.54 4.79 -13.87
C PRO A 158 15.52 5.52 -14.79
N GLU A 159 15.05 6.12 -15.90
CA GLU A 159 15.90 6.87 -16.80
C GLU A 159 16.53 8.07 -16.14
N HIS A 160 15.76 8.75 -15.31
CA HIS A 160 16.26 9.92 -14.60
C HIS A 160 17.30 9.50 -13.56
N LEU A 161 17.01 8.48 -12.75
CA LEU A 161 17.95 7.95 -11.75
C LEU A 161 19.26 7.45 -12.40
N ARG A 162 19.17 6.85 -13.58
CA ARG A 162 20.35 6.47 -14.36
C ARG A 162 21.17 7.67 -14.81
N LYS A 163 20.51 8.71 -15.32
CA LYS A 163 21.17 9.94 -15.79
C LYS A 163 21.92 10.63 -14.65
N VAL A 164 21.29 10.71 -13.49
CA VAL A 164 21.86 11.34 -12.28
C VAL A 164 22.92 10.45 -11.64
N GLY A 165 22.75 9.16 -11.71
CA GLY A 165 23.65 8.13 -11.16
C GLY A 165 23.25 7.64 -9.77
N ALA A 166 23.57 6.38 -9.52
CA ALA A 166 23.21 5.67 -8.29
C ALA A 166 23.77 6.35 -7.03
N GLN A 167 25.03 6.82 -7.11
CA GLN A 167 25.69 7.44 -5.95
C GLN A 167 25.04 8.76 -5.54
N ALA A 168 24.69 9.62 -6.50
CA ALA A 168 24.03 10.89 -6.22
C ALA A 168 22.64 10.68 -5.62
N THR A 169 21.86 9.75 -6.19
CA THR A 169 20.55 9.35 -5.66
C THR A 169 20.66 8.83 -4.22
N ARG A 170 21.59 7.93 -3.98
CA ARG A 170 21.88 7.37 -2.66
C ARG A 170 22.22 8.44 -1.65
N ASN A 171 23.10 9.38 -2.03
CA ASN A 171 23.52 10.48 -1.16
C ASN A 171 22.36 11.39 -0.76
N LEU A 172 21.48 11.78 -1.71
CA LEU A 172 20.29 12.57 -1.40
C LEU A 172 19.36 11.83 -0.43
N TRP A 173 19.01 10.60 -0.76
CA TRP A 173 18.05 9.83 0.05
C TRP A 173 18.58 9.52 1.44
N THR A 174 19.86 9.16 1.59
CA THR A 174 20.48 8.95 2.90
C THR A 174 20.42 10.22 3.75
N GLN A 175 20.81 11.35 3.18
CA GLN A 175 20.76 12.64 3.89
C GLN A 175 19.33 13.04 4.27
N ALA A 176 18.35 12.79 3.40
CA ALA A 176 16.94 13.08 3.66
C ALA A 176 16.38 12.21 4.80
N VAL A 177 16.60 10.89 4.75
CA VAL A 177 16.16 9.93 5.79
C VAL A 177 16.81 10.25 7.13
N ASP A 178 18.13 10.43 7.15
CA ASP A 178 18.87 10.78 8.38
C ASP A 178 18.40 12.12 8.98
N LEU A 179 18.09 13.09 8.12
CA LEU A 179 17.57 14.37 8.57
C LEU A 179 16.19 14.24 9.21
N ILE A 180 15.30 13.46 8.61
CA ILE A 180 13.96 13.21 9.15
C ILE A 180 14.05 12.48 10.47
N HIS A 181 14.84 11.39 10.57
CA HIS A 181 15.01 10.65 11.79
C HIS A 181 15.59 11.49 12.94
N ARG A 182 16.52 12.42 12.64
CA ARG A 182 17.05 13.36 13.65
C ARG A 182 16.02 14.38 14.12
N LEU A 183 15.18 14.90 13.21
CA LEU A 183 14.20 15.96 13.52
C LEU A 183 12.89 15.44 14.06
N HIS A 184 12.48 14.24 13.67
CA HIS A 184 11.27 13.57 14.13
C HIS A 184 11.51 12.09 14.39
N PRO A 185 12.23 11.75 15.49
CA PRO A 185 12.58 10.37 15.83
C PRO A 185 11.34 9.48 15.94
N GLY A 186 11.43 8.26 15.39
CA GLY A 186 10.40 7.24 15.49
C GLY A 186 9.26 7.36 14.48
N VAL A 187 9.30 8.34 13.57
CA VAL A 187 8.38 8.37 12.43
C VAL A 187 9.06 7.78 11.20
N PRO A 188 8.46 6.72 10.60
CA PRO A 188 9.01 6.04 9.44
C PRO A 188 9.11 6.94 8.20
N VAL A 189 10.07 6.59 7.33
CA VAL A 189 10.29 7.24 6.03
C VAL A 189 10.19 6.21 4.91
N THR A 190 9.57 6.61 3.80
CA THR A 190 9.48 5.82 2.57
C THR A 190 9.57 6.69 1.32
N ILE A 191 9.72 6.07 0.18
CA ILE A 191 9.39 6.62 -1.14
C ILE A 191 8.26 5.81 -1.77
N SER A 192 7.64 6.36 -2.80
CA SER A 192 6.67 5.66 -3.63
C SER A 192 7.37 5.23 -4.92
N GLY A 193 7.70 3.95 -5.04
CA GLY A 193 8.25 3.37 -6.25
C GLY A 193 7.16 2.78 -7.14
N ASN A 194 7.32 2.85 -8.46
CA ASN A 194 6.53 1.99 -9.34
C ASN A 194 7.15 0.60 -9.42
N THR A 195 6.46 -0.35 -10.07
CA THR A 195 6.85 -1.76 -10.14
C THR A 195 8.30 -1.97 -10.59
N ALA A 196 8.68 -1.31 -11.66
CA ALA A 196 10.00 -1.48 -12.26
C ALA A 196 11.14 -0.96 -11.36
N ILE A 197 10.89 0.15 -10.66
CA ILE A 197 11.89 0.80 -9.81
C ILE A 197 12.11 0.01 -8.53
N THR A 198 11.05 -0.50 -7.90
CA THR A 198 11.16 -1.20 -6.63
C THR A 198 11.99 -2.48 -6.68
N GLU A 199 12.01 -3.16 -7.82
CA GLU A 199 12.87 -4.35 -8.01
C GLU A 199 14.33 -3.98 -8.27
N TRP A 200 14.57 -2.81 -8.85
CA TRP A 200 15.90 -2.32 -9.17
C TRP A 200 16.54 -1.54 -8.02
N LEU A 201 15.71 -0.92 -7.15
CA LEU A 201 16.17 -0.17 -5.99
C LEU A 201 16.33 -1.09 -4.78
N ASP A 202 17.47 -1.01 -4.12
CA ASP A 202 17.61 -1.52 -2.76
C ASP A 202 16.86 -0.61 -1.78
N MET A 203 15.67 -1.02 -1.36
CA MET A 203 14.80 -0.27 -0.46
C MET A 203 15.24 -0.36 1.02
N ASN A 204 16.42 -0.91 1.32
CA ASN A 204 16.89 -1.09 2.70
C ASN A 204 17.09 0.21 3.47
N LEU A 205 17.32 1.32 2.77
CA LEU A 205 17.42 2.64 3.39
C LEU A 205 16.12 3.06 4.09
N PHE A 206 14.98 2.69 3.51
CA PHE A 206 13.68 3.14 3.97
C PHE A 206 13.10 2.19 5.03
N ASP A 207 12.34 2.74 5.97
CA ASP A 207 11.72 1.97 7.05
C ASP A 207 10.52 1.14 6.57
N VAL A 208 9.89 1.60 5.51
CA VAL A 208 8.69 1.01 4.91
C VAL A 208 8.92 0.79 3.41
N TYR A 209 8.48 -0.33 2.90
CA TYR A 209 8.49 -0.61 1.48
C TYR A 209 7.26 0.03 0.82
N GLY A 210 7.44 1.20 0.20
CA GLY A 210 6.38 1.95 -0.49
C GLY A 210 6.30 1.60 -1.97
N ARG A 211 5.09 1.32 -2.49
CA ARG A 211 4.88 0.93 -3.88
C ARG A 211 3.59 1.48 -4.46
N ASN A 212 3.65 2.04 -5.68
CA ASN A 212 2.51 2.24 -6.55
C ASN A 212 2.25 0.97 -7.37
N ALA A 213 1.00 0.56 -7.50
CA ALA A 213 0.66 -0.78 -7.97
C ALA A 213 -0.43 -0.74 -9.04
N TYR A 214 -0.01 -0.89 -10.30
CA TYR A 214 -0.91 -0.87 -11.47
C TYR A 214 -0.73 -2.08 -12.40
N ASP A 215 -0.16 -3.20 -11.91
CA ASP A 215 0.19 -4.38 -12.71
C ASP A 215 -0.93 -5.42 -12.75
N TYR A 216 -2.10 -5.03 -13.25
CA TYR A 216 -3.28 -5.90 -13.35
C TYR A 216 -3.57 -6.24 -14.82
N HIS A 217 -2.71 -7.07 -15.44
CA HIS A 217 -2.83 -7.45 -16.85
C HIS A 217 -3.72 -8.67 -17.03
N ASP A 218 -4.71 -8.59 -17.92
CA ASP A 218 -5.60 -9.69 -18.35
C ASP A 218 -6.16 -10.56 -17.21
N GLY A 219 -6.56 -9.92 -16.12
CA GLY A 219 -7.10 -10.59 -14.95
C GLY A 219 -6.05 -11.30 -14.07
N ALA A 220 -4.79 -11.32 -14.46
CA ALA A 220 -3.70 -11.78 -13.61
C ALA A 220 -3.19 -10.63 -12.74
N ASN A 221 -3.17 -10.85 -11.42
CA ASN A 221 -2.69 -9.86 -10.46
C ASN A 221 -1.19 -10.04 -10.23
N PHE A 222 -0.36 -9.53 -11.13
CA PHE A 222 1.10 -9.60 -10.99
C PHE A 222 1.62 -8.76 -9.83
N THR A 223 0.93 -7.67 -9.47
CA THR A 223 1.28 -6.86 -8.29
C THR A 223 1.23 -7.68 -7.01
N ALA A 224 0.23 -8.54 -6.83
CA ALA A 224 0.16 -9.43 -5.67
C ALA A 224 1.37 -10.36 -5.61
N GLY A 225 1.81 -10.91 -6.74
CA GLY A 225 3.03 -11.72 -6.83
C GLY A 225 4.27 -10.93 -6.40
N CYS A 226 4.42 -9.69 -6.86
CA CYS A 226 5.51 -8.82 -6.47
C CYS A 226 5.50 -8.48 -4.97
N VAL A 227 4.34 -8.21 -4.39
CA VAL A 227 4.19 -7.96 -2.94
C VAL A 227 4.55 -9.21 -2.13
N GLN A 228 4.12 -10.40 -2.57
CA GLN A 228 4.50 -11.68 -1.93
C GLN A 228 6.00 -11.91 -1.95
N ALA A 229 6.65 -11.69 -3.11
CA ALA A 229 8.09 -11.82 -3.26
C ALA A 229 8.85 -10.85 -2.35
N GLN A 230 8.44 -9.58 -2.32
CA GLN A 230 9.06 -8.58 -1.44
C GLN A 230 8.88 -8.94 0.03
N ARG A 231 7.70 -9.43 0.42
CA ARG A 231 7.44 -9.85 1.80
C ARG A 231 8.36 -11.01 2.19
N ALA A 232 8.48 -12.02 1.33
CA ALA A 232 9.36 -13.16 1.56
C ALA A 232 10.84 -12.73 1.71
N ILE A 233 11.30 -11.77 0.90
CA ILE A 233 12.67 -11.22 1.00
C ILE A 233 12.85 -10.49 2.35
N THR A 234 11.96 -9.57 2.71
CA THR A 234 12.09 -8.81 3.96
C THR A 234 12.03 -9.70 5.19
N ASP A 235 11.18 -10.73 5.17
CA ASP A 235 11.06 -11.70 6.26
C ASP A 235 12.32 -12.59 6.35
N SER A 236 12.85 -13.06 5.22
CA SER A 236 14.06 -13.90 5.18
C SER A 236 15.32 -13.16 5.65
N LEU A 237 15.39 -11.84 5.43
CA LEU A 237 16.48 -11.00 5.90
C LEU A 237 16.30 -10.56 7.37
N GLY A 238 15.22 -10.99 8.03
CA GLY A 238 14.88 -10.57 9.39
C GLY A 238 14.52 -9.09 9.51
N GLN A 239 14.26 -8.42 8.38
CA GLN A 239 13.93 -6.98 8.37
C GLN A 239 12.47 -6.72 8.73
N GLY A 240 11.56 -7.64 8.38
CA GLY A 240 10.14 -7.58 8.73
C GLY A 240 9.48 -6.22 8.45
N LYS A 241 9.83 -5.57 7.32
CA LYS A 241 9.33 -4.21 7.01
C LYS A 241 7.88 -4.23 6.57
N PRO A 242 7.07 -3.22 6.95
CA PRO A 242 5.76 -3.04 6.38
C PRO A 242 5.81 -2.87 4.86
N VAL A 243 4.80 -3.39 4.17
CA VAL A 243 4.57 -3.15 2.75
C VAL A 243 3.36 -2.23 2.61
N LEU A 244 3.60 -1.02 2.14
CA LEU A 244 2.60 0.02 1.95
C LEU A 244 2.35 0.24 0.46
N LEU A 245 1.14 -0.10 -0.01
CA LEU A 245 0.69 0.23 -1.36
C LEU A 245 0.28 1.70 -1.36
N THR A 246 1.18 2.55 -1.88
CA THR A 246 1.03 4.00 -1.85
C THR A 246 0.08 4.52 -2.93
N GLU A 247 -0.15 3.72 -3.98
CA GLU A 247 -1.19 3.94 -4.97
C GLU A 247 -1.63 2.62 -5.60
N PHE A 248 -2.91 2.50 -5.86
CA PHE A 248 -3.54 1.56 -6.76
C PHE A 248 -4.95 2.05 -7.10
N GLY A 249 -5.41 1.81 -8.30
CA GLY A 249 -6.70 2.34 -8.72
C GLY A 249 -7.09 1.92 -10.13
N ARG A 250 -8.23 2.42 -10.59
CA ARG A 250 -8.75 2.18 -11.94
C ARG A 250 -9.49 3.42 -12.45
N SER A 251 -9.07 3.92 -13.59
CA SER A 251 -9.70 5.06 -14.25
C SER A 251 -10.99 4.65 -14.96
N VAL A 252 -11.96 5.55 -14.95
CA VAL A 252 -13.22 5.43 -15.71
C VAL A 252 -13.31 6.43 -16.85
N SER A 253 -12.19 6.97 -17.33
CA SER A 253 -12.17 7.78 -18.54
C SER A 253 -12.69 6.96 -19.73
N ARG A 254 -13.23 7.62 -20.73
CA ARG A 254 -13.71 6.97 -21.97
C ARG A 254 -12.57 6.59 -22.90
N ARG A 255 -11.43 7.22 -22.73
CA ARG A 255 -10.21 6.92 -23.49
C ARG A 255 -9.76 5.51 -23.17
N GLY A 256 -10.02 4.60 -24.11
CA GLY A 256 -9.68 3.18 -23.98
C GLY A 256 -8.20 2.93 -23.95
N GLY A 257 -7.81 1.80 -23.45
CA GLY A 257 -6.46 1.27 -23.43
C GLY A 257 -6.03 0.80 -22.04
N ASN A 258 -5.93 -0.50 -21.86
CA ASN A 258 -5.39 -1.19 -20.68
C ASN A 258 -6.08 -0.83 -19.36
N LEU A 259 -5.28 -0.66 -18.29
CA LEU A 259 -5.72 -0.39 -16.92
C LEU A 259 -6.20 1.03 -16.69
N TYR A 260 -5.80 1.95 -17.56
CA TYR A 260 -5.93 3.37 -17.31
C TYR A 260 -7.25 3.96 -17.77
N GLY A 261 -8.00 3.33 -18.66
CA GLY A 261 -9.24 3.88 -19.12
C GLY A 261 -10.12 2.86 -19.85
N GLY A 262 -11.24 3.31 -20.41
CA GLY A 262 -12.22 2.45 -21.08
C GLY A 262 -13.05 1.58 -20.12
N ASN A 263 -12.98 1.84 -18.80
CA ASN A 263 -13.69 1.06 -17.79
C ASN A 263 -15.01 1.72 -17.41
N THR A 264 -16.00 0.90 -17.14
CA THR A 264 -17.27 1.34 -16.56
C THR A 264 -17.12 1.66 -15.06
N LEU A 265 -18.07 2.41 -14.51
CA LEU A 265 -18.13 2.68 -13.07
C LEU A 265 -18.27 1.38 -12.23
N GLN A 266 -18.94 0.36 -12.77
CA GLN A 266 -19.08 -0.93 -12.08
C GLN A 266 -17.77 -1.70 -12.10
N GLU A 267 -17.05 -1.72 -13.23
CA GLU A 267 -15.72 -2.34 -13.30
C GLU A 267 -14.72 -1.67 -12.37
N GLN A 268 -14.79 -0.35 -12.16
CA GLN A 268 -14.02 0.34 -11.14
C GLN A 268 -14.36 -0.19 -9.74
N ALA A 269 -15.65 -0.30 -9.41
CA ALA A 269 -16.12 -0.75 -8.11
C ALA A 269 -15.66 -2.18 -7.80
N ASP A 270 -15.85 -3.10 -8.74
CA ASP A 270 -15.48 -4.51 -8.60
C ASP A 270 -13.96 -4.68 -8.50
N ALA A 271 -13.22 -3.92 -9.32
CA ALA A 271 -11.77 -3.93 -9.31
C ALA A 271 -11.20 -3.43 -7.97
N MET A 272 -11.74 -2.33 -7.41
CA MET A 272 -11.24 -1.77 -6.15
C MET A 272 -11.37 -2.76 -4.99
N VAL A 273 -12.50 -3.47 -4.87
CA VAL A 273 -12.71 -4.50 -3.84
C VAL A 273 -11.74 -5.68 -4.06
N ARG A 274 -11.59 -6.14 -5.31
CA ARG A 274 -10.66 -7.22 -5.64
C ARG A 274 -9.22 -6.84 -5.31
N TYR A 275 -8.78 -5.62 -5.63
CA TYR A 275 -7.43 -5.15 -5.32
C TYR A 275 -7.16 -5.17 -3.83
N TYR A 276 -8.11 -4.72 -3.00
CA TYR A 276 -7.96 -4.83 -1.56
C TYR A 276 -7.72 -6.27 -1.11
N ARG A 277 -8.53 -7.21 -1.59
CA ARG A 277 -8.39 -8.62 -1.23
C ARG A 277 -7.04 -9.17 -1.66
N ASP A 278 -6.70 -8.99 -2.93
CA ASP A 278 -5.47 -9.53 -3.51
C ASP A 278 -4.20 -9.00 -2.82
N LEU A 279 -4.18 -7.71 -2.50
CA LEU A 279 -3.04 -7.06 -1.86
C LEU A 279 -2.90 -7.45 -0.38
N LEU A 280 -4.01 -7.59 0.35
CA LEU A 280 -4.02 -8.11 1.72
C LEU A 280 -3.53 -9.57 1.75
N ASP A 281 -3.98 -10.40 0.82
CA ASP A 281 -3.54 -11.80 0.68
C ASP A 281 -2.05 -11.89 0.35
N ALA A 282 -1.54 -10.95 -0.43
CA ALA A 282 -0.13 -10.84 -0.75
C ALA A 282 0.75 -10.39 0.43
N GLY A 283 0.15 -9.88 1.50
CA GLY A 283 0.87 -9.45 2.72
C GLY A 283 1.10 -7.95 2.84
N ALA A 284 0.37 -7.14 2.07
CA ALA A 284 0.36 -5.70 2.30
C ALA A 284 -0.18 -5.38 3.70
N THR A 285 0.45 -4.42 4.36
CA THR A 285 0.07 -3.93 5.69
C THR A 285 -0.32 -2.46 5.68
N GLY A 286 -0.39 -1.88 4.49
CA GLY A 286 -0.93 -0.56 4.23
C GLY A 286 -1.45 -0.44 2.80
N LEU A 287 -2.58 0.24 2.65
CA LEU A 287 -3.33 0.38 1.41
C LEU A 287 -3.74 1.85 1.22
N CYS A 288 -3.36 2.45 0.08
CA CYS A 288 -3.72 3.81 -0.28
C CYS A 288 -4.35 3.82 -1.69
N PRO A 289 -5.68 3.64 -1.81
CA PRO A 289 -6.33 3.74 -3.11
C PRO A 289 -6.15 5.13 -3.74
N PHE A 290 -5.92 5.15 -5.04
CA PHE A 290 -5.82 6.33 -5.89
C PHE A 290 -7.15 6.55 -6.59
N TYR A 291 -7.97 7.58 -6.28
CA TYR A 291 -7.85 8.47 -5.12
C TYR A 291 -9.22 9.08 -4.76
N TYR A 292 -9.32 10.04 -3.84
CA TYR A 292 -10.57 10.54 -3.31
C TYR A 292 -11.50 11.12 -4.38
N ALA A 293 -11.04 12.10 -5.15
CA ALA A 293 -11.88 12.82 -6.09
C ALA A 293 -11.15 13.07 -7.42
N ASP A 294 -11.88 13.15 -8.52
CA ASP A 294 -11.33 13.43 -9.84
C ASP A 294 -10.42 14.66 -9.86
N GLY A 295 -9.30 14.54 -10.55
CA GLY A 295 -8.29 15.59 -10.64
C GLY A 295 -8.27 16.27 -12.00
N TRP A 296 -9.19 17.16 -12.27
CA TRP A 296 -9.29 17.89 -13.55
C TRP A 296 -8.01 18.63 -13.94
N TRP A 297 -7.16 18.95 -12.97
CA TRP A 297 -5.88 19.61 -13.17
C TRP A 297 -4.80 18.73 -13.82
N LYS A 298 -4.98 17.41 -13.86
CA LYS A 298 -3.92 16.47 -14.27
C LYS A 298 -3.57 16.54 -15.76
N ALA A 299 -4.52 16.93 -16.61
CA ALA A 299 -4.25 17.20 -18.03
C ALA A 299 -3.76 18.64 -18.29
N GLY A 300 -3.50 19.45 -17.24
CA GLY A 300 -2.95 20.79 -17.34
C GLY A 300 -3.97 21.94 -17.42
N GLU A 301 -5.27 21.63 -17.58
CA GLU A 301 -6.36 22.62 -17.66
C GLU A 301 -7.42 22.38 -16.57
N PRO A 302 -7.24 22.89 -15.35
CA PRO A 302 -8.12 22.56 -14.23
C PRO A 302 -9.61 22.87 -14.44
N ALA A 303 -9.91 23.77 -15.37
CA ALA A 303 -11.29 24.16 -15.69
C ALA A 303 -11.98 23.24 -16.73
N VAL A 304 -11.27 22.26 -17.28
CA VAL A 304 -11.77 21.33 -18.28
C VAL A 304 -11.57 19.91 -17.78
N HIS A 305 -12.64 19.12 -17.72
CA HIS A 305 -12.53 17.68 -17.48
C HIS A 305 -12.21 16.97 -18.78
N ASN A 306 -10.94 16.78 -19.08
CA ASN A 306 -10.47 16.11 -20.27
C ASN A 306 -10.74 14.60 -20.18
N ASP A 307 -10.69 13.90 -21.32
CA ASP A 307 -10.78 12.43 -21.33
C ASP A 307 -9.38 11.77 -21.12
N GLU A 308 -8.53 12.42 -20.32
CA GLU A 308 -7.24 11.87 -19.91
C GLU A 308 -7.42 10.92 -18.71
N PRO A 309 -6.99 9.66 -18.78
CA PRO A 309 -7.24 8.68 -17.73
C PRO A 309 -6.86 9.14 -16.32
N GLU A 310 -5.81 9.93 -16.17
CA GLU A 310 -5.35 10.45 -14.87
C GLU A 310 -6.37 11.35 -14.16
N GLU A 311 -7.31 11.96 -14.90
CA GLU A 311 -8.36 12.79 -14.33
C GLU A 311 -9.52 12.00 -13.74
N TRP A 312 -9.67 10.69 -14.08
CA TRP A 312 -10.87 9.89 -13.84
C TRP A 312 -10.70 8.73 -12.84
N PHE A 313 -9.69 8.78 -12.00
CA PHE A 313 -9.48 7.77 -10.95
C PHE A 313 -10.33 8.00 -9.69
N GLY A 314 -10.95 9.17 -9.55
CA GLY A 314 -11.67 9.56 -8.33
C GLY A 314 -12.78 8.58 -7.94
N LEU A 315 -12.92 8.35 -6.64
CA LEU A 315 -14.10 7.70 -6.08
C LEU A 315 -15.28 8.68 -5.98
N ILE A 316 -14.98 9.97 -6.02
CA ILE A 316 -15.92 11.08 -6.12
C ILE A 316 -15.72 11.76 -7.47
N GLY A 317 -16.78 11.84 -8.27
CA GLY A 317 -16.81 12.60 -9.51
C GLY A 317 -17.38 14.00 -9.31
N PHE A 318 -17.18 14.90 -10.28
CA PHE A 318 -17.80 16.24 -10.30
C PHE A 318 -18.62 16.41 -11.57
N SER A 319 -19.77 17.10 -11.45
CA SER A 319 -20.68 17.34 -12.57
C SER A 319 -20.23 18.48 -13.49
N ASP A 320 -19.68 19.55 -12.90
CA ASP A 320 -19.26 20.77 -13.60
C ASP A 320 -18.30 21.60 -12.73
N LEU A 321 -17.86 22.76 -13.25
CA LEU A 321 -16.92 23.70 -12.57
C LEU A 321 -17.47 24.29 -11.26
N THR A 322 -18.77 24.28 -11.04
CA THR A 322 -19.41 24.85 -9.85
C THR A 322 -19.66 23.80 -8.78
N ASP A 323 -19.49 22.52 -9.13
CA ASP A 323 -19.66 21.42 -8.19
C ASP A 323 -18.46 21.32 -7.24
N THR A 324 -18.62 21.83 -6.04
CA THR A 324 -17.60 21.78 -4.99
C THR A 324 -17.73 20.56 -4.06
N HIS A 325 -18.83 19.80 -4.17
CA HIS A 325 -19.10 18.65 -3.31
C HIS A 325 -18.78 17.32 -3.97
N GLY A 326 -19.09 17.22 -5.24
CA GLY A 326 -18.99 15.99 -6.02
C GLY A 326 -20.10 14.97 -5.69
N TYR A 327 -20.13 13.91 -6.44
CA TYR A 327 -21.02 12.77 -6.25
C TYR A 327 -20.23 11.48 -6.09
N PRO A 328 -20.60 10.61 -5.13
CA PRO A 328 -19.93 9.34 -4.92
C PRO A 328 -20.26 8.36 -6.06
N ARG A 329 -19.22 7.70 -6.59
CA ARG A 329 -19.34 6.63 -7.58
C ARG A 329 -19.64 5.27 -6.93
N PRO A 330 -20.06 4.25 -7.67
CA PRO A 330 -20.27 2.89 -7.14
C PRO A 330 -19.08 2.36 -6.34
N ALA A 331 -17.85 2.64 -6.78
CA ALA A 331 -16.62 2.24 -6.08
C ALA A 331 -16.51 2.83 -4.66
N TRP A 332 -17.03 4.03 -4.42
CA TRP A 332 -17.10 4.62 -3.09
C TRP A 332 -17.95 3.78 -2.13
N TYR A 333 -19.14 3.38 -2.58
CA TYR A 333 -20.06 2.58 -1.76
C TYR A 333 -19.51 1.17 -1.53
N ALA A 334 -18.91 0.56 -2.56
CA ALA A 334 -18.29 -0.75 -2.46
C ALA A 334 -17.15 -0.75 -1.43
N LEU A 335 -16.25 0.25 -1.47
CA LEU A 335 -15.17 0.37 -0.47
C LEU A 335 -15.70 0.72 0.92
N ARG A 336 -16.70 1.58 1.05
CA ARG A 336 -17.33 1.87 2.34
C ARG A 336 -17.90 0.62 2.99
N GLN A 337 -18.50 -0.27 2.21
CA GLN A 337 -18.98 -1.57 2.69
C GLN A 337 -17.80 -2.50 3.01
N TYR A 338 -16.81 -2.57 2.13
CA TYR A 338 -15.63 -3.45 2.32
C TYR A 338 -14.82 -3.06 3.56
N ASN A 339 -14.68 -1.78 3.82
CA ASN A 339 -13.95 -1.22 4.98
C ASN A 339 -14.62 -1.48 6.33
N GLN A 340 -15.86 -2.03 6.39
CA GLN A 340 -16.48 -2.38 7.67
C GLN A 340 -15.62 -3.37 8.47
N ALA A 341 -14.98 -4.33 7.79
CA ALA A 341 -14.04 -5.26 8.40
C ALA A 341 -13.00 -5.69 7.37
N LEU A 342 -11.74 -5.36 7.57
CA LEU A 342 -10.63 -5.77 6.72
C LEU A 342 -10.00 -7.04 7.30
N VAL A 343 -10.24 -8.17 6.66
CA VAL A 343 -9.73 -9.47 7.08
C VAL A 343 -8.31 -9.64 6.55
N THR A 344 -7.32 -9.68 7.43
CA THR A 344 -5.91 -9.87 7.09
C THR A 344 -5.44 -11.30 7.26
N SER A 345 -6.22 -12.11 8.00
CA SER A 345 -6.05 -13.55 8.14
C SER A 345 -7.41 -14.22 8.39
N PRO A 346 -7.67 -15.42 7.83
CA PRO A 346 -6.79 -16.12 6.92
C PRO A 346 -6.62 -15.37 5.60
N LYS A 347 -5.47 -15.57 4.97
CA LYS A 347 -5.27 -15.14 3.60
C LYS A 347 -5.96 -16.12 2.66
N ASN A 348 -6.65 -15.59 1.66
CA ASN A 348 -7.25 -16.42 0.63
C ASN A 348 -6.16 -17.22 -0.13
N GLN A 349 -6.50 -18.42 -0.59
CA GLN A 349 -5.60 -19.26 -1.37
C GLN A 349 -4.29 -19.66 -0.65
N GLN A 350 -4.33 -19.79 0.68
CA GLN A 350 -3.18 -20.24 1.48
C GLN A 350 -3.45 -21.61 2.14
N PHE A 351 -2.35 -22.30 2.49
CA PHE A 351 -2.38 -23.51 3.31
C PHE A 351 -2.07 -23.19 4.77
N TYR A 352 -2.79 -23.84 5.65
CA TYR A 352 -2.61 -23.75 7.09
C TYR A 352 -2.49 -25.13 7.71
N GLN A 353 -1.39 -25.37 8.41
CA GLN A 353 -1.17 -26.63 9.11
C GLN A 353 -1.93 -26.64 10.44
N ASN A 354 -2.92 -27.53 10.57
CA ASN A 354 -3.73 -27.76 11.76
C ASN A 354 -4.54 -26.57 12.31
N GLU A 355 -4.07 -25.34 12.17
CA GLU A 355 -4.71 -24.16 12.75
C GLU A 355 -4.78 -23.02 11.75
N VAL A 356 -5.93 -22.38 11.65
CA VAL A 356 -6.14 -21.21 10.81
C VAL A 356 -6.25 -19.97 11.71
N PRO A 357 -5.29 -19.02 11.63
CA PRO A 357 -5.44 -17.76 12.33
C PRO A 357 -6.54 -16.92 11.67
N VAL A 358 -7.29 -16.21 12.49
CA VAL A 358 -8.28 -15.22 12.06
C VAL A 358 -7.87 -13.87 12.63
N GLU A 359 -7.77 -12.87 11.77
CA GLU A 359 -7.45 -11.50 12.15
C GLU A 359 -8.22 -10.52 11.27
N ALA A 360 -8.86 -9.54 11.88
CA ALA A 360 -9.59 -8.50 11.19
C ALA A 360 -9.46 -7.14 11.89
N PHE A 361 -9.48 -6.07 11.09
CA PHE A 361 -9.56 -4.69 11.54
C PHE A 361 -10.94 -4.13 11.20
N CYS A 362 -11.70 -3.78 12.22
CA CYS A 362 -13.12 -3.48 12.15
C CYS A 362 -13.41 -2.00 12.40
N GLN A 363 -14.39 -1.46 11.70
CA GLN A 363 -14.96 -0.16 12.02
C GLN A 363 -15.73 -0.20 13.36
N PRO A 364 -15.89 0.93 14.06
CA PRO A 364 -16.63 1.01 15.32
C PRO A 364 -18.09 0.54 15.23
N SER A 365 -18.68 0.51 14.02
CA SER A 365 -20.01 -0.05 13.73
C SER A 365 -20.09 -1.56 13.93
N VAL A 366 -18.98 -2.28 13.68
CA VAL A 366 -18.93 -3.74 13.83
C VAL A 366 -18.79 -4.10 15.31
N LYS A 367 -19.73 -4.88 15.82
CA LYS A 367 -19.75 -5.33 17.21
C LYS A 367 -19.48 -6.82 17.36
N ARG A 368 -19.61 -7.58 16.27
CA ARG A 368 -19.38 -9.01 16.26
C ARG A 368 -18.93 -9.47 14.88
N LEU A 369 -17.99 -10.40 14.86
CA LEU A 369 -17.64 -11.20 13.69
C LEU A 369 -18.04 -12.65 13.92
N ARG A 370 -18.46 -13.34 12.86
CA ARG A 370 -18.66 -14.78 12.83
C ARG A 370 -17.81 -15.39 11.73
N VAL A 371 -17.14 -16.49 12.03
CA VAL A 371 -16.46 -17.31 11.02
C VAL A 371 -17.27 -18.58 10.84
N VAL A 372 -17.71 -18.82 9.61
CA VAL A 372 -18.64 -19.89 9.25
C VAL A 372 -18.00 -20.81 8.21
N HIS A 373 -18.28 -22.11 8.27
CA HIS A 373 -17.97 -23.10 7.24
C HIS A 373 -19.21 -23.98 7.00
N GLY A 374 -19.75 -23.91 5.79
CA GLY A 374 -21.08 -24.44 5.51
C GLY A 374 -22.12 -23.80 6.44
N ASP A 375 -22.94 -24.60 7.10
CA ASP A 375 -23.96 -24.11 8.04
C ASP A 375 -23.44 -23.96 9.48
N ARG A 376 -22.16 -24.26 9.73
CA ARG A 376 -21.60 -24.29 11.08
C ARG A 376 -20.83 -23.00 11.40
N VAL A 377 -21.20 -22.34 12.50
CA VAL A 377 -20.38 -21.28 13.10
C VAL A 377 -19.18 -21.92 13.79
N LEU A 378 -17.99 -21.62 13.29
CA LEU A 378 -16.73 -22.11 13.86
C LEU A 378 -16.26 -21.24 15.03
N LYS A 379 -16.48 -19.92 14.92
CA LYS A 379 -16.02 -18.94 15.91
C LYS A 379 -16.85 -17.66 15.85
N GLU A 380 -17.10 -17.09 17.02
CA GLU A 380 -17.54 -15.70 17.18
C GLU A 380 -16.43 -14.88 17.83
N LEU A 381 -16.26 -13.62 17.38
CA LEU A 381 -15.27 -12.69 17.90
C LEU A 381 -15.93 -11.35 18.17
N VAL A 382 -15.43 -10.66 19.19
CA VAL A 382 -15.78 -9.27 19.48
C VAL A 382 -14.52 -8.44 19.26
N PRO A 383 -14.55 -7.43 18.40
CA PRO A 383 -13.42 -6.53 18.23
C PRO A 383 -13.10 -5.80 19.54
N ASP A 384 -11.82 -5.56 19.79
CA ASP A 384 -11.37 -4.74 20.92
C ASP A 384 -11.72 -3.25 20.74
N ALA A 385 -11.31 -2.40 21.68
CA ALA A 385 -11.58 -0.97 21.65
C ALA A 385 -10.94 -0.25 20.44
N GLN A 386 -9.90 -0.84 19.84
CA GLN A 386 -9.20 -0.37 18.63
C GLN A 386 -9.78 -0.98 17.35
N GLY A 387 -10.82 -1.83 17.45
CA GLY A 387 -11.43 -2.51 16.32
C GLY A 387 -10.68 -3.76 15.85
N HIS A 388 -9.67 -4.22 16.60
CA HIS A 388 -8.89 -5.40 16.22
C HIS A 388 -9.52 -6.67 16.81
N ALA A 389 -9.69 -7.71 15.97
CA ALA A 389 -10.27 -8.99 16.37
C ALA A 389 -9.36 -10.13 15.93
N THR A 390 -9.05 -11.06 16.85
CA THR A 390 -8.19 -12.21 16.55
C THR A 390 -8.74 -13.50 17.16
N ALA A 391 -8.51 -14.61 16.45
CA ALA A 391 -8.79 -15.97 16.93
C ALA A 391 -7.90 -17.00 16.25
N ARG A 392 -8.03 -18.27 16.67
CA ARG A 392 -7.52 -19.45 15.98
C ARG A 392 -8.63 -20.46 15.82
N LEU A 393 -8.74 -21.06 14.63
CA LEU A 393 -9.61 -22.18 14.33
C LEU A 393 -8.74 -23.43 14.30
N SER A 394 -9.18 -24.51 14.97
CA SER A 394 -8.43 -25.77 15.03
C SER A 394 -9.05 -26.80 14.10
N PHE A 395 -8.20 -27.41 13.25
CA PHE A 395 -8.53 -28.51 12.33
C PHE A 395 -7.55 -29.67 12.53
N LYS A 396 -7.13 -29.90 13.77
CA LYS A 396 -6.18 -30.97 14.13
C LYS A 396 -6.73 -32.33 13.75
N ASN A 397 -5.85 -33.19 13.24
CA ASN A 397 -6.15 -34.57 12.83
C ASN A 397 -7.11 -34.71 11.63
N GLU A 398 -7.39 -33.62 10.92
CA GLU A 398 -8.18 -33.68 9.70
C GLU A 398 -7.26 -33.86 8.49
N ALA A 399 -7.66 -34.68 7.51
CA ALA A 399 -6.92 -34.85 6.25
C ALA A 399 -6.82 -33.54 5.48
N LEU A 400 -5.90 -33.48 4.51
CA LEU A 400 -5.80 -32.33 3.60
C LEU A 400 -7.16 -32.05 2.93
N GLN A 401 -7.68 -30.87 3.12
CA GLN A 401 -8.99 -30.46 2.65
C GLN A 401 -9.02 -28.97 2.28
N ASP A 402 -9.77 -28.64 1.22
CA ASP A 402 -10.17 -27.29 0.90
C ASP A 402 -11.34 -26.85 1.78
N ARG A 403 -11.30 -25.60 2.24
CA ARG A 403 -12.34 -25.02 3.09
C ARG A 403 -12.73 -23.64 2.63
N GLU A 404 -14.01 -23.48 2.43
CA GLU A 404 -14.62 -22.17 2.26
C GLU A 404 -14.95 -21.61 3.65
N LEU A 405 -14.22 -20.58 4.05
CA LEU A 405 -14.46 -19.86 5.30
C LEU A 405 -15.16 -18.53 4.99
N VAL A 406 -16.32 -18.32 5.57
CA VAL A 406 -17.09 -17.09 5.42
C VAL A 406 -16.92 -16.26 6.69
N VAL A 407 -16.43 -15.03 6.55
CA VAL A 407 -16.34 -14.05 7.63
C VAL A 407 -17.48 -13.06 7.48
N GLU A 408 -18.34 -13.02 8.48
CA GLU A 408 -19.51 -12.16 8.55
C GLU A 408 -19.31 -11.10 9.64
N ALA A 409 -19.56 -9.84 9.33
CA ALA A 409 -19.47 -8.72 10.27
C ALA A 409 -20.87 -8.15 10.57
N TYR A 410 -21.19 -8.01 11.86
CA TYR A 410 -22.49 -7.57 12.34
C TYR A 410 -22.40 -6.32 13.22
N ASP A 411 -23.42 -5.47 13.16
CA ASP A 411 -23.59 -4.35 14.10
C ASP A 411 -24.20 -4.81 15.44
N GLY A 412 -24.39 -3.86 16.36
CA GLY A 412 -24.96 -4.12 17.69
C GLY A 412 -26.43 -4.55 17.68
N GLY A 413 -27.17 -4.27 16.61
CA GLY A 413 -28.54 -4.72 16.40
C GLY A 413 -28.67 -6.08 15.71
N GLY A 414 -27.54 -6.70 15.34
CA GLY A 414 -27.51 -7.98 14.62
C GLY A 414 -27.68 -7.86 13.11
N ARG A 415 -27.61 -6.65 12.55
CA ARG A 415 -27.66 -6.44 11.10
C ARG A 415 -26.31 -6.80 10.49
N LEU A 416 -26.33 -7.57 9.40
CA LEU A 416 -25.16 -7.93 8.61
C LEU A 416 -24.62 -6.69 7.87
N LEU A 417 -23.36 -6.36 8.08
CA LEU A 417 -22.66 -5.22 7.47
C LEU A 417 -21.75 -5.64 6.30
N LYS A 418 -21.09 -6.81 6.43
CA LYS A 418 -20.17 -7.33 5.42
C LYS A 418 -20.12 -8.85 5.48
N VAL A 419 -19.94 -9.45 4.31
CA VAL A 419 -19.57 -10.86 4.13
C VAL A 419 -18.31 -10.94 3.30
N GLU A 420 -17.37 -11.79 3.70
CA GLU A 420 -16.17 -12.10 2.93
C GLU A 420 -15.92 -13.60 2.92
N THR A 421 -15.78 -14.17 1.72
CA THR A 421 -15.53 -15.59 1.52
C THR A 421 -14.07 -15.82 1.17
N LEU A 422 -13.42 -16.73 1.90
CA LEU A 422 -12.01 -17.07 1.77
C LEU A 422 -11.85 -18.57 1.56
N MET A 423 -11.11 -18.96 0.54
CA MET A 423 -10.80 -20.36 0.26
C MET A 423 -9.41 -20.68 0.79
N VAL A 424 -9.30 -21.63 1.70
CA VAL A 424 -8.04 -22.07 2.29
C VAL A 424 -7.86 -23.59 2.17
N LEU A 425 -6.61 -24.06 2.25
CA LEU A 425 -6.30 -25.46 2.47
C LEU A 425 -5.91 -25.66 3.94
N THR A 426 -6.39 -26.76 4.54
CA THR A 426 -5.94 -27.19 5.85
C THR A 426 -5.51 -28.64 5.82
N GLY A 427 -4.53 -29.01 6.62
CA GLY A 427 -4.06 -30.39 6.72
C GLY A 427 -3.06 -30.58 7.87
N PRO A 428 -2.80 -31.84 8.27
CA PRO A 428 -1.93 -32.13 9.41
C PRO A 428 -0.44 -31.98 9.05
N GLU A 429 -0.09 -32.19 7.80
CA GLU A 429 1.29 -32.17 7.32
C GLU A 429 1.57 -30.99 6.38
N PRO A 430 2.78 -30.41 6.39
CA PRO A 430 3.18 -29.38 5.44
C PRO A 430 3.01 -29.87 3.99
N ILE A 431 2.50 -29.01 3.14
CA ILE A 431 2.38 -29.31 1.70
C ILE A 431 3.59 -28.78 0.94
N ARG A 432 3.97 -29.51 -0.11
CA ARG A 432 4.94 -29.01 -1.07
C ARG A 432 4.21 -28.27 -2.18
N TRP A 433 4.40 -26.96 -2.20
CA TRP A 433 3.83 -26.13 -3.26
C TRP A 433 4.46 -26.41 -4.62
N PRO A 434 3.66 -26.41 -5.68
CA PRO A 434 4.21 -26.26 -7.03
C PRO A 434 4.96 -24.95 -7.17
N THR A 435 5.93 -24.91 -8.07
CA THR A 435 6.68 -23.70 -8.39
C THR A 435 6.54 -23.38 -9.87
N LEU A 436 6.46 -22.08 -10.15
CA LEU A 436 6.60 -21.52 -11.49
C LEU A 436 7.95 -20.79 -11.54
N GLU A 437 8.87 -21.28 -12.36
CA GLU A 437 10.18 -20.69 -12.58
C GLU A 437 10.21 -20.01 -13.94
N LEU A 438 10.83 -18.83 -14.02
CA LEU A 438 11.06 -18.08 -15.23
C LEU A 438 12.55 -17.89 -15.43
N SER A 439 13.06 -18.27 -16.58
CA SER A 439 14.47 -18.12 -16.92
C SER A 439 14.66 -17.50 -18.31
N THR A 440 15.76 -16.75 -18.45
CA THR A 440 16.22 -16.17 -19.70
C THR A 440 17.73 -16.42 -19.81
N PRO A 441 18.28 -16.71 -20.99
CA PRO A 441 19.72 -16.94 -21.15
C PRO A 441 20.55 -15.68 -21.01
N THR A 442 19.94 -14.50 -21.15
CA THR A 442 20.59 -13.19 -20.98
C THR A 442 20.10 -12.46 -19.76
N SER A 443 20.98 -11.74 -19.10
CA SER A 443 20.68 -10.77 -18.04
C SER A 443 20.85 -9.33 -18.51
N ASP A 444 21.57 -9.09 -19.63
CA ASP A 444 21.81 -7.78 -20.22
C ASP A 444 21.09 -7.67 -21.57
N LEU A 445 20.33 -6.61 -21.75
CA LEU A 445 19.58 -6.31 -22.97
C LEU A 445 20.40 -5.54 -24.02
N THR A 446 21.66 -5.18 -23.75
CA THR A 446 22.48 -4.39 -24.66
C THR A 446 22.67 -5.11 -26.00
N GLY A 447 22.16 -4.54 -27.09
CA GLY A 447 22.22 -5.11 -28.43
C GLY A 447 21.30 -6.33 -28.65
N VAL A 448 20.51 -6.72 -27.68
CA VAL A 448 19.60 -7.88 -27.77
C VAL A 448 18.29 -7.47 -28.42
N ARG A 449 17.84 -8.24 -29.43
CA ARG A 449 16.55 -8.03 -30.13
C ARG A 449 15.55 -9.16 -29.90
N LYS A 450 16.05 -10.34 -29.54
CA LYS A 450 15.23 -11.53 -29.30
C LYS A 450 15.61 -12.11 -27.96
N ILE A 451 14.62 -12.29 -27.10
CA ILE A 451 14.81 -12.82 -25.77
C ILE A 451 14.09 -14.17 -25.68
N PRO A 452 14.83 -15.28 -25.68
CA PRO A 452 14.26 -16.56 -25.34
C PRO A 452 13.84 -16.57 -23.87
N VAL A 453 12.63 -17.03 -23.60
CA VAL A 453 12.08 -17.12 -22.25
C VAL A 453 11.62 -18.56 -22.03
N THR A 454 11.97 -19.11 -20.89
CA THR A 454 11.56 -20.46 -20.51
C THR A 454 10.79 -20.40 -19.20
N PHE A 455 9.62 -21.03 -19.19
CA PHE A 455 8.77 -21.18 -18.02
C PHE A 455 8.77 -22.65 -17.62
N THR A 456 9.07 -22.94 -16.36
CA THR A 456 9.09 -24.31 -15.85
C THR A 456 8.16 -24.43 -14.64
N LEU A 457 7.12 -25.23 -14.80
CA LEU A 457 6.22 -25.65 -13.73
C LEU A 457 6.70 -26.96 -13.15
N LYS A 458 6.87 -27.03 -11.83
CA LYS A 458 7.39 -28.20 -11.12
C LYS A 458 6.51 -28.57 -9.92
N ASN A 459 6.55 -29.86 -9.56
CA ASN A 459 5.98 -30.39 -8.31
C ASN A 459 4.45 -30.25 -8.17
N ALA A 460 3.69 -30.33 -9.26
CA ALA A 460 2.23 -30.24 -9.19
C ALA A 460 1.54 -31.40 -8.44
N GLY A 461 2.27 -32.41 -7.97
CA GLY A 461 1.85 -33.67 -7.34
C GLY A 461 0.47 -33.77 -6.71
N THR A 462 0.19 -32.95 -5.71
CA THR A 462 -1.12 -32.89 -5.03
C THR A 462 -2.15 -32.05 -5.77
N PHE A 463 -1.68 -31.16 -6.68
CA PHE A 463 -2.48 -30.17 -7.38
C PHE A 463 -2.61 -30.54 -8.86
N SER A 464 -3.76 -30.24 -9.45
CA SER A 464 -3.90 -30.16 -10.90
C SER A 464 -3.51 -28.75 -11.37
N LEU A 465 -2.98 -28.65 -12.59
CA LEU A 465 -2.70 -27.37 -13.22
C LEU A 465 -3.99 -26.78 -13.82
N GLY A 466 -4.16 -25.47 -13.76
CA GLY A 466 -5.10 -24.74 -14.61
C GLY A 466 -4.69 -24.86 -16.08
N GLY A 467 -5.61 -24.69 -17.00
CA GLY A 467 -5.34 -24.94 -18.43
C GLY A 467 -4.42 -23.93 -19.11
N GLU A 468 -3.94 -22.87 -18.40
CA GLU A 468 -3.27 -21.74 -19.03
C GLU A 468 -2.11 -21.19 -18.19
N LEU A 469 -1.02 -20.84 -18.90
CA LEU A 469 0.04 -19.95 -18.45
C LEU A 469 -0.20 -18.57 -19.07
N ARG A 470 -0.40 -17.57 -18.25
CA ARG A 470 -0.53 -16.15 -18.65
C ARG A 470 0.83 -15.49 -18.51
N VAL A 471 1.27 -14.76 -19.53
CA VAL A 471 2.55 -14.06 -19.54
C VAL A 471 2.33 -12.62 -19.96
N ALA A 472 2.93 -11.67 -19.24
CA ALA A 472 2.95 -10.26 -19.62
C ALA A 472 4.39 -9.79 -19.80
N TYR A 473 4.64 -9.11 -20.91
CA TYR A 473 5.89 -8.45 -21.25
C TYR A 473 5.66 -6.95 -21.18
N SER A 474 6.24 -6.28 -20.21
CA SER A 474 6.15 -4.84 -20.03
C SER A 474 7.50 -4.21 -20.29
N PHE A 475 7.58 -3.25 -21.19
CA PHE A 475 8.81 -2.54 -21.52
C PHE A 475 8.67 -1.04 -21.33
N HIS A 476 9.79 -0.40 -21.00
CA HIS A 476 9.81 1.00 -20.70
C HIS A 476 9.96 1.85 -22.00
N LYS A 477 8.87 2.06 -22.65
CA LYS A 477 8.60 3.13 -23.64
C LYS A 477 7.08 3.22 -23.84
N GLY A 478 6.46 3.92 -22.93
CA GLY A 478 4.99 4.04 -22.85
C GLY A 478 4.44 2.94 -21.94
N TRP A 479 4.18 3.30 -20.75
CA TRP A 479 3.56 2.49 -19.68
C TRP A 479 2.23 1.83 -20.09
N ASP A 480 1.75 2.14 -21.28
CA ASP A 480 0.45 1.78 -21.81
C ASP A 480 0.45 0.43 -22.54
N ARG A 481 1.57 -0.29 -22.63
CA ARG A 481 1.66 -1.49 -23.45
C ARG A 481 2.43 -2.61 -22.79
N ALA A 482 1.72 -3.40 -21.99
CA ALA A 482 2.16 -4.77 -21.77
C ALA A 482 1.58 -5.63 -22.91
N GLU A 483 2.44 -6.38 -23.56
CA GLU A 483 2.01 -7.46 -24.44
C GLU A 483 1.71 -8.68 -23.60
N THR A 484 0.46 -9.16 -23.61
CA THR A 484 0.06 -10.36 -22.91
C THR A 484 -0.08 -11.53 -23.87
N ARG A 485 0.35 -12.70 -23.41
CA ARG A 485 0.25 -13.97 -24.12
C ARG A 485 -0.31 -15.04 -23.21
N VAL A 486 -1.07 -15.94 -23.78
CA VAL A 486 -1.60 -17.12 -23.10
C VAL A 486 -1.06 -18.37 -23.80
N GLN A 487 -0.49 -19.28 -23.03
CA GLN A 487 -0.01 -20.57 -23.52
C GLN A 487 -0.80 -21.69 -22.84
N PRO A 488 -1.20 -22.73 -23.59
CA PRO A 488 -1.93 -23.84 -23.00
C PRO A 488 -1.02 -24.68 -22.08
N LEU A 489 -1.57 -25.07 -20.94
CA LEU A 489 -0.98 -26.06 -20.02
C LEU A 489 -1.74 -27.37 -20.12
N ASP A 490 -1.01 -28.48 -20.09
CA ASP A 490 -1.60 -29.80 -19.96
C ASP A 490 -1.92 -30.11 -18.48
N PRO A 491 -3.19 -30.16 -18.07
CA PRO A 491 -3.54 -30.38 -16.67
C PRO A 491 -3.11 -31.75 -16.12
N ALA A 492 -2.85 -32.71 -17.00
CA ALA A 492 -2.43 -34.07 -16.62
C ALA A 492 -0.92 -34.18 -16.31
N ARG A 493 -0.13 -33.21 -16.73
CA ARG A 493 1.32 -33.22 -16.49
C ARG A 493 1.67 -32.55 -15.17
N ARG A 494 2.50 -33.22 -14.39
CA ARG A 494 2.99 -32.68 -13.10
C ARG A 494 4.16 -31.70 -13.25
N GLU A 495 4.87 -31.80 -14.35
CA GLU A 495 5.97 -30.90 -14.70
C GLU A 495 5.87 -30.56 -16.19
N GLN A 496 6.03 -29.27 -16.50
CA GLN A 496 5.99 -28.78 -17.87
C GLN A 496 7.01 -27.66 -18.05
N THR A 497 7.66 -27.71 -19.22
CA THR A 497 8.51 -26.60 -19.66
C THR A 497 7.93 -26.03 -20.94
N LEU A 498 7.69 -24.73 -20.94
CA LEU A 498 7.20 -23.96 -22.07
C LEU A 498 8.25 -22.94 -22.47
N ALA A 499 8.38 -22.72 -23.78
CA ALA A 499 9.30 -21.73 -24.33
C ALA A 499 8.54 -20.65 -25.06
N ASP A 500 9.05 -19.43 -24.97
CA ASP A 500 8.58 -18.28 -25.74
C ASP A 500 9.78 -17.48 -26.25
N THR A 501 9.55 -16.61 -27.22
CA THR A 501 10.55 -15.66 -27.71
C THR A 501 9.92 -14.28 -27.81
N TYR A 502 10.43 -13.37 -27.02
CA TYR A 502 9.98 -11.98 -27.04
C TYR A 502 10.85 -11.14 -27.98
N LEU A 503 10.21 -10.33 -28.82
CA LEU A 503 10.89 -9.38 -29.71
C LEU A 503 10.97 -8.02 -29.01
N LEU A 504 12.15 -7.66 -28.53
CA LEU A 504 12.37 -6.43 -27.82
C LEU A 504 12.34 -5.23 -28.77
N PRO A 505 11.56 -4.19 -28.49
CA PRO A 505 11.63 -2.93 -29.22
C PRO A 505 13.04 -2.31 -29.20
N GLU A 506 13.37 -1.57 -30.26
CA GLU A 506 14.68 -0.94 -30.36
C GLU A 506 14.90 0.13 -29.30
N GLY A 507 16.09 0.10 -28.69
CA GLY A 507 16.47 1.05 -27.65
C GLY A 507 15.69 0.89 -26.35
N CYS A 508 15.11 -0.28 -26.11
CA CYS A 508 14.41 -0.59 -24.85
C CYS A 508 15.45 -0.81 -23.74
N PRO A 509 15.48 0.05 -22.70
CA PRO A 509 16.47 -0.07 -21.64
C PRO A 509 16.07 -1.10 -20.57
N MET A 510 14.81 -1.51 -20.51
CA MET A 510 14.29 -2.41 -19.50
C MET A 510 13.12 -3.24 -20.03
N LEU A 511 13.09 -4.52 -19.66
CA LEU A 511 11.98 -5.42 -19.86
C LEU A 511 11.61 -6.10 -18.54
N ALA A 512 10.36 -5.98 -18.14
CA ALA A 512 9.77 -6.77 -17.07
C ALA A 512 8.97 -7.94 -17.69
N ILE A 513 9.19 -9.14 -17.21
CA ILE A 513 8.47 -10.34 -17.61
C ILE A 513 7.74 -10.87 -16.38
N TYR A 514 6.43 -11.03 -16.49
CA TYR A 514 5.57 -11.59 -15.46
C TYR A 514 4.92 -12.86 -15.99
N ALA A 515 4.78 -13.87 -15.15
CA ALA A 515 4.06 -15.09 -15.49
C ALA A 515 3.14 -15.51 -14.35
N GLY A 516 1.96 -16.02 -14.69
CA GLY A 516 0.99 -16.54 -13.74
C GLY A 516 0.38 -17.85 -14.24
N ALA A 517 0.28 -18.85 -13.36
CA ALA A 517 -0.36 -20.13 -13.63
C ALA A 517 -1.20 -20.59 -12.44
N ASP A 518 -2.44 -21.03 -12.70
CA ASP A 518 -3.32 -21.50 -11.65
C ASP A 518 -3.04 -22.96 -11.31
N ILE A 519 -3.08 -23.27 -10.03
CA ILE A 519 -3.10 -24.64 -9.48
C ILE A 519 -4.41 -24.85 -8.73
N ARG A 520 -4.91 -26.10 -8.71
CA ARG A 520 -6.20 -26.46 -8.16
C ARG A 520 -6.13 -27.69 -7.25
N PHE A 521 -6.92 -27.64 -6.17
CA PHE A 521 -7.20 -28.77 -5.30
C PHE A 521 -8.66 -28.67 -4.84
N GLY A 522 -9.55 -29.53 -5.33
CA GLY A 522 -10.97 -29.36 -5.14
C GLY A 522 -11.47 -28.00 -5.65
N LYS A 523 -12.11 -27.24 -4.78
CA LYS A 523 -12.55 -25.85 -5.06
C LYS A 523 -11.45 -24.82 -4.85
N PHE A 524 -10.35 -25.20 -4.20
CA PHE A 524 -9.22 -24.31 -3.96
C PHE A 524 -8.49 -24.03 -5.27
N VAL A 525 -8.28 -22.74 -5.56
CA VAL A 525 -7.47 -22.27 -6.70
C VAL A 525 -6.44 -21.29 -6.16
N ARG A 526 -5.21 -21.40 -6.62
CA ARG A 526 -4.14 -20.45 -6.31
C ARG A 526 -3.35 -20.14 -7.57
N THR A 527 -3.04 -18.87 -7.79
CA THR A 527 -2.13 -18.45 -8.86
C THR A 527 -0.69 -18.48 -8.36
N LEU A 528 0.16 -19.23 -9.07
CA LEU A 528 1.61 -19.16 -8.92
C LEU A 528 2.10 -17.98 -9.75
N HIS A 529 3.06 -17.23 -9.21
CA HIS A 529 3.66 -16.09 -9.89
C HIS A 529 5.16 -16.30 -10.09
N ALA A 530 5.67 -15.84 -11.22
CA ALA A 530 7.11 -15.67 -11.47
C ALA A 530 7.33 -14.33 -12.16
N GLN A 531 8.45 -13.68 -11.86
CA GLN A 531 8.80 -12.40 -12.46
C GLN A 531 10.30 -12.31 -12.72
N ARG A 532 10.67 -11.53 -13.72
CA ARG A 532 12.07 -11.24 -14.03
C ARG A 532 12.19 -9.87 -14.67
N TYR A 533 13.20 -9.12 -14.23
CA TYR A 533 13.58 -7.84 -14.80
C TYR A 533 14.89 -7.99 -15.53
N LEU A 534 14.98 -7.43 -16.74
CA LEU A 534 16.17 -7.40 -17.58
C LEU A 534 16.46 -5.94 -17.91
N PHE A 535 17.73 -5.56 -17.87
CA PHE A 535 18.16 -4.20 -18.06
C PHE A 535 19.27 -4.11 -19.11
N ALA A 536 19.38 -2.98 -19.82
CA ALA A 536 20.43 -2.72 -20.77
C ALA A 536 21.59 -1.94 -20.10
N GLY A 537 22.83 -2.42 -20.27
CA GLY A 537 24.04 -1.73 -19.84
C GLY A 537 24.07 -1.37 -18.36
N SER A 538 24.34 -0.12 -18.02
CA SER A 538 24.45 0.36 -16.61
C SER A 538 23.16 0.27 -15.79
N TRP A 539 22.02 -0.06 -16.39
CA TRP A 539 20.79 -0.39 -15.67
C TRP A 539 20.85 -1.73 -14.95
N ALA A 540 21.80 -2.60 -15.31
CA ALA A 540 21.97 -3.89 -14.68
C ALA A 540 22.49 -3.79 -13.24
N ASP A 541 23.05 -2.64 -12.84
CA ASP A 541 23.51 -2.43 -11.47
C ASP A 541 22.39 -1.82 -10.62
N PRO A 542 21.83 -2.56 -9.66
CA PRO A 542 20.84 -2.02 -8.74
C PRO A 542 21.44 -0.85 -7.96
N ILE A 543 20.62 0.18 -7.70
CA ILE A 543 20.99 1.22 -6.74
C ILE A 543 20.97 0.59 -5.34
N ARG A 544 22.11 0.03 -4.93
CA ARG A 544 22.30 -0.45 -3.57
C ARG A 544 22.51 0.73 -2.64
N ILE A 545 21.69 0.82 -1.61
CA ILE A 545 21.66 1.97 -0.71
C ILE A 545 22.55 1.73 0.53
N LYS A 546 23.02 0.49 0.74
CA LYS A 546 24.05 0.16 1.74
C LYS A 546 25.07 -0.82 1.18
N ASP A 547 26.32 -0.47 1.27
CA ASP A 547 27.39 -1.41 1.57
C ASP A 547 27.58 -1.47 3.09
#